data_57a69e76aee0d740155f9e5c4cf43a76
#
_entry.id   57a69e76aee0d740155f9e5c4cf43a76
#
_cell.length_a   1.000
_cell.length_b   1.000
_cell.length_c   1.000
_cell.angle_alpha   90.00
_cell.angle_beta   90.00
_cell.angle_gamma   90.00
#
_symmetry.space_group_name_H-M   'P 1'
#
loop_
_entity.id
_entity.type
_entity.pdbx_description
1 polymer ?
#
loop_
_entity_poly.entity_id
_entity_poly.type
_entity_poly.pdbx_seq_one_letter_code
_entity_poly.pdbx_strand_id
1 'polypeptide(L)'
;QLKSSGINTNHTLSPDFSWSPSDIFQIKNYYQLEKYIVLFPFCSPHLTLKKWPYYNDLISMINEKLENKFKVVIAPGPNEIKDASSINAVCVLNNGKALDISQLSALIKDSSFVVANDTGPAHMTAHIGSKGIALFGSHTTPFKVSIERENFKAIQAPELSKLSAEKVFERLSSSIF
;
A
#
# COMPACT_ATOMS: atom_id res chain seq x y z
N GLN A 1 8.50 2.56 30.04
CA GLN A 1 9.94 2.30 29.94
C GLN A 1 10.71 3.45 29.28
N LEU A 2 10.39 3.86 28.02
CA LEU A 2 11.15 4.92 27.31
C LEU A 2 11.20 6.25 28.09
N LYS A 3 10.07 6.71 28.61
CA LYS A 3 10.01 7.92 29.44
C LYS A 3 10.87 7.82 30.71
N SER A 4 10.85 6.67 31.39
CA SER A 4 11.64 6.45 32.60
C SER A 4 13.15 6.38 32.32
N SER A 5 13.53 6.13 31.06
CA SER A 5 14.91 6.17 30.59
C SER A 5 15.32 7.52 30.00
N GLY A 6 14.52 8.58 30.22
CA GLY A 6 14.82 9.93 29.74
C GLY A 6 14.62 10.15 28.24
N ILE A 7 14.02 9.19 27.52
CA ILE A 7 13.79 9.31 26.07
C ILE A 7 12.51 10.11 25.83
N ASN A 8 12.61 11.12 24.97
CA ASN A 8 11.45 11.90 24.54
C ASN A 8 10.49 11.00 23.73
N THR A 9 9.22 10.95 24.15
CA THR A 9 8.18 10.10 23.54
C THR A 9 7.06 10.91 22.89
N ASN A 10 7.22 12.22 22.69
CA ASN A 10 6.15 13.09 22.20
C ASN A 10 5.66 12.73 20.79
N HIS A 11 6.50 12.12 19.97
CA HIS A 11 6.19 11.76 18.58
C HIS A 11 6.06 10.24 18.35
N THR A 12 6.10 9.40 19.40
CA THR A 12 6.08 7.94 19.23
C THR A 12 4.77 7.39 18.67
N LEU A 13 3.66 8.12 18.83
CA LEU A 13 2.35 7.72 18.28
C LEU A 13 2.11 8.24 16.86
N SER A 14 2.94 9.13 16.37
CA SER A 14 2.83 9.72 15.03
C SER A 14 4.21 9.78 14.38
N PRO A 15 4.83 8.62 14.10
CA PRO A 15 6.13 8.58 13.44
C PRO A 15 6.02 9.23 12.05
N ASP A 16 7.06 9.97 11.68
CA ASP A 16 7.20 10.63 10.38
C ASP A 16 8.33 9.97 9.59
N PHE A 17 8.01 9.45 8.41
CA PHE A 17 8.94 8.84 7.46
C PHE A 17 9.13 9.67 6.19
N SER A 18 8.74 10.94 6.20
CA SER A 18 8.86 11.83 5.03
C SER A 18 10.30 12.00 4.52
N TRP A 19 11.29 11.69 5.34
CA TRP A 19 12.73 11.72 5.04
C TRP A 19 13.20 10.47 4.26
N SER A 20 12.43 9.39 4.23
CA SER A 20 12.88 8.09 3.71
C SER A 20 12.93 7.97 2.17
N PRO A 21 12.13 8.71 1.37
CA PRO A 21 12.15 8.58 -0.08
C PRO A 21 13.49 8.94 -0.71
N SER A 22 13.98 8.09 -1.61
CA SER A 22 15.11 8.36 -2.49
C SER A 22 14.65 8.86 -3.87
N ASP A 23 15.59 9.28 -4.71
CA ASP A 23 15.28 9.55 -6.11
C ASP A 23 15.02 8.24 -6.87
N ILE A 24 13.85 8.14 -7.51
CA ILE A 24 13.45 7.01 -8.35
C ILE A 24 13.14 7.44 -9.79
N PHE A 25 13.69 8.56 -10.25
CA PHE A 25 13.43 9.11 -11.58
C PHE A 25 13.65 8.07 -12.69
N GLN A 26 14.75 7.30 -12.66
CA GLN A 26 15.03 6.27 -13.65
C GLN A 26 13.98 5.15 -13.64
N ILE A 27 13.53 4.71 -12.45
CA ILE A 27 12.49 3.70 -12.30
C ILE A 27 11.17 4.24 -12.86
N LYS A 28 10.78 5.47 -12.49
CA LYS A 28 9.55 6.11 -13.00
C LYS A 28 9.56 6.24 -14.52
N ASN A 29 10.67 6.65 -15.09
CA ASN A 29 10.82 6.76 -16.54
C ASN A 29 10.73 5.39 -17.24
N TYR A 30 11.43 4.38 -16.73
CA TYR A 30 11.41 3.03 -17.31
C TYR A 30 10.00 2.45 -17.35
N TYR A 31 9.22 2.60 -16.26
CA TYR A 31 7.85 2.13 -16.20
C TYR A 31 6.81 3.16 -16.65
N GLN A 32 7.21 4.36 -17.06
CA GLN A 32 6.32 5.46 -17.48
C GLN A 32 5.28 5.79 -16.41
N LEU A 33 5.73 6.05 -15.18
CA LEU A 33 4.88 6.30 -14.02
C LEU A 33 4.61 7.81 -13.84
N GLU A 34 3.57 8.32 -14.50
CA GLU A 34 3.08 9.70 -14.31
C GLU A 34 1.98 9.75 -13.24
N LYS A 35 0.84 9.12 -13.52
CA LYS A 35 -0.28 8.95 -12.58
C LYS A 35 -0.49 7.46 -12.34
N TYR A 36 -0.33 7.03 -11.11
CA TYR A 36 -0.42 5.59 -10.80
C TYR A 36 -0.98 5.32 -9.42
N ILE A 37 -1.55 4.14 -9.30
CA ILE A 37 -2.07 3.56 -8.06
C ILE A 37 -1.18 2.38 -7.70
N VAL A 38 -0.69 2.34 -6.46
CA VAL A 38 0.13 1.22 -5.97
C VAL A 38 -0.73 0.25 -5.18
N LEU A 39 -0.64 -1.02 -5.51
CA LEU A 39 -1.29 -2.10 -4.76
C LEU A 39 -0.26 -2.97 -4.06
N PHE A 40 -0.55 -3.37 -2.81
CA PHE A 40 0.26 -4.31 -2.03
C PHE A 40 -0.57 -5.55 -1.69
N PRO A 41 -0.69 -6.51 -2.65
CA PRO A 41 -1.56 -7.67 -2.53
C PRO A 41 -0.98 -8.81 -1.71
N PHE A 42 0.31 -8.76 -1.39
CA PHE A 42 1.01 -9.84 -0.73
C PHE A 42 1.04 -9.65 0.80
N CYS A 43 1.29 -10.72 1.49
CA CYS A 43 1.52 -10.75 2.94
C CYS A 43 2.41 -11.97 3.28
N SER A 44 2.92 -12.01 4.50
CA SER A 44 3.68 -13.18 4.96
C SER A 44 2.90 -14.47 4.76
N PRO A 45 3.53 -15.56 4.25
CA PRO A 45 2.86 -16.83 3.94
C PRO A 45 2.07 -17.43 5.11
N HIS A 46 2.50 -17.13 6.34
CA HIS A 46 1.85 -17.63 7.57
C HIS A 46 0.61 -16.83 7.97
N LEU A 47 0.33 -15.69 7.31
CA LEU A 47 -0.73 -14.76 7.68
C LEU A 47 -1.79 -14.65 6.58
N THR A 48 -2.28 -15.80 6.10
CA THR A 48 -3.27 -15.88 5.00
C THR A 48 -4.54 -15.09 5.29
N LEU A 49 -4.92 -14.93 6.56
CA LEU A 49 -6.05 -14.09 6.99
C LEU A 49 -5.88 -12.60 6.65
N LYS A 50 -4.66 -12.16 6.33
CA LYS A 50 -4.37 -10.80 5.88
C LYS A 50 -4.49 -10.63 4.37
N LYS A 51 -4.63 -11.71 3.60
CA LYS A 51 -4.67 -11.67 2.14
C LYS A 51 -6.08 -11.39 1.65
N TRP A 52 -6.28 -10.22 1.04
CA TRP A 52 -7.52 -9.93 0.33
C TRP A 52 -7.47 -10.56 -1.08
N PRO A 53 -8.48 -11.33 -1.51
CA PRO A 53 -8.38 -12.11 -2.74
C PRO A 53 -8.74 -11.34 -4.02
N TYR A 54 -9.39 -10.16 -3.95
CA TYR A 54 -10.04 -9.51 -5.11
C TYR A 54 -9.20 -8.38 -5.73
N TYR A 55 -7.86 -8.45 -5.66
CA TYR A 55 -7.01 -7.41 -6.27
C TYR A 55 -7.16 -7.34 -7.79
N ASN A 56 -7.30 -8.48 -8.48
CA ASN A 56 -7.49 -8.47 -9.94
C ASN A 56 -8.84 -7.89 -10.34
N ASP A 57 -9.89 -8.12 -9.56
CA ASP A 57 -11.20 -7.52 -9.78
C ASP A 57 -11.13 -5.99 -9.58
N LEU A 58 -10.45 -5.53 -8.53
CA LEU A 58 -10.21 -4.12 -8.29
C LEU A 58 -9.43 -3.47 -9.45
N ILE A 59 -8.39 -4.14 -9.97
CA ILE A 59 -7.60 -3.66 -11.11
C ILE A 59 -8.48 -3.48 -12.34
N SER A 60 -9.34 -4.48 -12.63
CA SER A 60 -10.29 -4.40 -13.75
C SER A 60 -11.22 -3.19 -13.60
N MET A 61 -11.77 -2.99 -12.40
CA MET A 61 -12.65 -1.84 -12.11
C MET A 61 -11.91 -0.49 -12.23
N ILE A 62 -10.66 -0.40 -11.75
CA ILE A 62 -9.84 0.82 -11.89
C ILE A 62 -9.64 1.15 -13.36
N ASN A 63 -9.23 0.18 -14.15
CA ASN A 63 -8.96 0.39 -15.57
C ASN A 63 -10.22 0.79 -16.34
N GLU A 64 -11.35 0.11 -16.10
CA GLU A 64 -12.60 0.38 -16.77
C GLU A 64 -13.23 1.70 -16.33
N LYS A 65 -13.48 1.86 -15.03
CA LYS A 65 -14.26 2.98 -14.50
C LYS A 65 -13.48 4.28 -14.40
N LEU A 66 -12.14 4.22 -14.35
CA LEU A 66 -11.28 5.40 -14.42
C LEU A 66 -10.65 5.59 -15.80
N GLU A 67 -11.16 4.89 -16.83
CA GLU A 67 -10.78 5.09 -18.25
C GLU A 67 -9.27 5.03 -18.47
N ASN A 68 -8.58 4.12 -17.78
CA ASN A 68 -7.11 3.97 -17.80
C ASN A 68 -6.33 5.27 -17.47
N LYS A 69 -6.93 6.21 -16.73
CA LYS A 69 -6.26 7.45 -16.31
C LYS A 69 -5.10 7.22 -15.34
N PHE A 70 -5.08 6.06 -14.70
CA PHE A 70 -4.05 5.67 -13.73
C PHE A 70 -3.42 4.34 -14.14
N LYS A 71 -2.10 4.28 -14.16
CA LYS A 71 -1.40 3.00 -14.27
C LYS A 71 -1.48 2.27 -12.94
N VAL A 72 -1.92 1.01 -12.94
CA VAL A 72 -1.95 0.19 -11.72
C VAL A 72 -0.64 -0.58 -11.61
N VAL A 73 0.03 -0.46 -10.48
CA VAL A 73 1.34 -1.07 -10.24
C VAL A 73 1.38 -1.84 -8.92
N ILE A 74 2.27 -2.82 -8.85
CA ILE A 74 2.67 -3.52 -7.63
C ILE A 74 4.18 -3.41 -7.45
N ALA A 75 4.64 -3.42 -6.20
CA ALA A 75 6.05 -3.47 -5.85
C ALA A 75 6.27 -4.61 -4.84
N PRO A 76 6.49 -5.84 -5.33
CA PRO A 76 6.64 -7.01 -4.48
C PRO A 76 7.95 -6.98 -3.68
N GLY A 77 7.93 -7.57 -2.49
CA GLY A 77 9.15 -7.88 -1.75
C GLY A 77 9.98 -8.98 -2.43
N PRO A 78 11.24 -9.20 -2.00
CA PRO A 78 12.16 -10.15 -2.68
C PRO A 78 11.59 -11.56 -2.81
N ASN A 79 10.83 -12.03 -1.82
CA ASN A 79 10.24 -13.36 -1.81
C ASN A 79 8.91 -13.46 -2.55
N GLU A 80 8.34 -12.32 -2.97
CA GLU A 80 7.01 -12.19 -3.58
C GLU A 80 7.10 -12.01 -5.11
N ILE A 81 8.31 -11.79 -5.67
CA ILE A 81 8.51 -11.53 -7.11
C ILE A 81 7.94 -12.65 -7.96
N LYS A 82 8.08 -13.91 -7.52
CA LYS A 82 7.55 -15.08 -8.26
C LYS A 82 6.03 -15.07 -8.33
N ASP A 83 5.39 -14.59 -7.29
CA ASP A 83 3.92 -14.55 -7.19
C ASP A 83 3.33 -13.31 -7.89
N ALA A 84 4.18 -12.34 -8.24
CA ALA A 84 3.76 -11.09 -8.87
C ALA A 84 3.01 -11.30 -10.20
N SER A 85 3.34 -12.37 -10.94
CA SER A 85 2.66 -12.74 -12.19
C SER A 85 1.19 -13.11 -12.01
N SER A 86 0.75 -13.40 -10.79
CA SER A 86 -0.67 -13.68 -10.49
C SER A 86 -1.53 -12.42 -10.39
N ILE A 87 -0.90 -11.23 -10.40
CA ILE A 87 -1.57 -9.93 -10.30
C ILE A 87 -1.49 -9.21 -11.64
N ASN A 88 -2.63 -8.79 -12.17
CA ASN A 88 -2.77 -8.14 -13.48
C ASN A 88 -2.36 -6.66 -13.45
N ALA A 89 -1.22 -6.36 -12.84
CA ALA A 89 -0.67 -5.01 -12.71
C ALA A 89 0.79 -4.96 -13.17
N VAL A 90 1.30 -3.76 -13.42
CA VAL A 90 2.72 -3.58 -13.75
C VAL A 90 3.57 -3.86 -12.50
N CYS A 91 4.46 -4.85 -12.60
CA CYS A 91 5.38 -5.19 -11.52
C CYS A 91 6.62 -4.27 -11.57
N VAL A 92 6.74 -3.37 -10.60
CA VAL A 92 7.85 -2.41 -10.51
C VAL A 92 9.01 -3.03 -9.75
N LEU A 93 10.14 -3.15 -10.43
CA LEU A 93 11.40 -3.68 -9.91
C LEU A 93 12.55 -2.73 -10.28
N ASN A 94 13.64 -2.78 -9.54
CA ASN A 94 14.87 -2.10 -9.91
C ASN A 94 15.88 -3.15 -10.44
N ASN A 95 16.15 -3.13 -11.76
CA ASN A 95 17.03 -4.11 -12.42
C ASN A 95 16.68 -5.57 -12.09
N GLY A 96 15.37 -5.91 -12.10
CA GLY A 96 14.87 -7.25 -11.80
C GLY A 96 14.85 -7.63 -10.32
N LYS A 97 15.20 -6.72 -9.41
CA LYS A 97 15.18 -6.90 -7.95
C LYS A 97 14.06 -6.08 -7.31
N ALA A 98 13.59 -6.54 -6.17
CA ALA A 98 12.67 -5.74 -5.35
C ALA A 98 13.26 -4.37 -5.03
N LEU A 99 12.40 -3.37 -4.93
CA LEU A 99 12.80 -2.04 -4.48
C LEU A 99 13.34 -2.11 -3.05
N ASP A 100 14.37 -1.34 -2.75
CA ASP A 100 14.76 -1.10 -1.36
C ASP A 100 13.74 -0.21 -0.64
N ILE A 101 13.89 -0.04 0.67
CA ILE A 101 12.93 0.71 1.49
C ILE A 101 12.81 2.16 1.04
N SER A 102 13.91 2.81 0.67
CA SER A 102 13.90 4.22 0.25
C SER A 102 13.27 4.41 -1.14
N GLN A 103 13.53 3.48 -2.07
CA GLN A 103 12.88 3.45 -3.38
C GLN A 103 11.38 3.15 -3.26
N LEU A 104 11.00 2.19 -2.39
CA LEU A 104 9.61 1.88 -2.11
C LEU A 104 8.88 3.07 -1.47
N SER A 105 9.54 3.77 -0.55
CA SER A 105 9.03 5.00 0.07
C SER A 105 8.76 6.08 -0.99
N ALA A 106 9.66 6.25 -1.95
CA ALA A 106 9.49 7.21 -3.04
C ALA A 106 8.33 6.81 -3.98
N LEU A 107 8.23 5.52 -4.34
CA LEU A 107 7.12 5.01 -5.13
C LEU A 107 5.76 5.26 -4.45
N ILE A 108 5.68 5.02 -3.14
CA ILE A 108 4.50 5.29 -2.33
C ILE A 108 4.19 6.79 -2.28
N LYS A 109 5.19 7.62 -2.01
CA LYS A 109 5.03 9.07 -1.86
C LYS A 109 4.48 9.74 -3.10
N ASP A 110 4.97 9.33 -4.27
CA ASP A 110 4.61 9.91 -5.57
C ASP A 110 3.34 9.29 -6.16
N SER A 111 2.76 8.26 -5.54
CA SER A 111 1.54 7.62 -6.03
C SER A 111 0.31 8.50 -5.82
N SER A 112 -0.68 8.34 -6.70
CA SER A 112 -1.98 8.98 -6.53
C SER A 112 -2.80 8.36 -5.41
N PHE A 113 -2.64 7.05 -5.18
CA PHE A 113 -3.33 6.31 -4.13
C PHE A 113 -2.66 4.96 -3.86
N VAL A 114 -2.81 4.45 -2.65
CA VAL A 114 -2.33 3.13 -2.24
C VAL A 114 -3.47 2.26 -1.73
N VAL A 115 -3.52 1.00 -2.14
CA VAL A 115 -4.38 -0.03 -1.53
C VAL A 115 -3.48 -1.17 -1.04
N ALA A 116 -3.53 -1.47 0.25
CA ALA A 116 -2.65 -2.45 0.86
C ALA A 116 -3.37 -3.39 1.84
N ASN A 117 -2.92 -4.63 1.91
CA ASN A 117 -3.21 -5.47 3.08
C ASN A 117 -2.51 -4.87 4.32
N ASP A 118 -2.89 -5.30 5.53
CA ASP A 118 -2.21 -4.92 6.79
C ASP A 118 -0.79 -5.49 6.83
N THR A 119 0.16 -4.77 6.23
CA THR A 119 1.57 -5.16 6.06
C THR A 119 2.49 -3.95 6.17
N GLY A 120 3.80 -4.16 6.12
CA GLY A 120 4.81 -3.10 6.19
C GLY A 120 4.53 -1.91 5.25
N PRO A 121 4.26 -2.12 3.95
CA PRO A 121 3.93 -1.04 3.01
C PRO A 121 2.72 -0.20 3.41
N ALA A 122 1.68 -0.78 4.05
CA ALA A 122 0.55 -0.02 4.58
C ALA A 122 1.00 0.97 5.66
N HIS A 123 1.84 0.51 6.60
CA HIS A 123 2.41 1.39 7.63
C HIS A 123 3.33 2.46 7.03
N MET A 124 4.15 2.10 6.03
CA MET A 124 4.96 3.08 5.31
C MET A 124 4.08 4.17 4.69
N THR A 125 3.00 3.79 3.99
CA THR A 125 2.05 4.73 3.38
C THR A 125 1.46 5.69 4.40
N ALA A 126 1.00 5.17 5.54
CA ALA A 126 0.43 5.97 6.62
C ALA A 126 1.44 6.99 7.18
N HIS A 127 2.69 6.57 7.40
CA HIS A 127 3.71 7.41 8.04
C HIS A 127 4.47 8.33 7.07
N ILE A 128 4.40 8.08 5.76
CA ILE A 128 4.85 9.00 4.72
C ILE A 128 3.79 10.11 4.48
N GLY A 129 2.54 9.87 4.91
CA GLY A 129 1.43 10.80 4.71
C GLY A 129 0.75 10.68 3.34
N SER A 130 1.00 9.59 2.61
CA SER A 130 0.38 9.34 1.30
C SER A 130 -1.08 8.93 1.43
N LYS A 131 -1.88 9.21 0.37
CA LYS A 131 -3.29 8.82 0.30
C LYS A 131 -3.42 7.31 0.11
N GLY A 132 -4.35 6.70 0.83
CA GLY A 132 -4.60 5.28 0.64
C GLY A 132 -5.52 4.64 1.64
N ILE A 133 -5.67 3.33 1.48
CA ILE A 133 -6.45 2.48 2.38
C ILE A 133 -5.69 1.19 2.72
N ALA A 134 -5.85 0.76 3.97
CA ALA A 134 -5.43 -0.56 4.41
C ALA A 134 -6.64 -1.48 4.63
N LEU A 135 -6.51 -2.74 4.23
CA LEU A 135 -7.55 -3.75 4.35
C LEU A 135 -7.28 -4.66 5.54
N PHE A 136 -8.22 -4.68 6.48
CA PHE A 136 -8.13 -5.43 7.73
C PHE A 136 -9.18 -6.53 7.81
N GLY A 137 -8.71 -7.75 8.11
CA GLY A 137 -9.57 -8.84 8.54
C GLY A 137 -9.71 -8.90 10.06
N SER A 138 -10.09 -10.08 10.58
CA SER A 138 -10.29 -10.31 12.02
C SER A 138 -8.99 -10.48 12.81
N HIS A 139 -7.83 -10.59 12.16
CA HIS A 139 -6.54 -10.88 12.81
C HIS A 139 -6.05 -9.75 13.74
N THR A 140 -6.43 -8.52 13.47
CA THR A 140 -6.17 -7.34 14.31
C THR A 140 -7.13 -6.21 13.97
N THR A 141 -6.98 -5.05 14.59
CA THR A 141 -7.79 -3.86 14.28
C THR A 141 -6.91 -2.68 13.91
N PRO A 142 -7.40 -1.76 13.07
CA PRO A 142 -6.68 -0.53 12.72
C PRO A 142 -6.28 0.28 13.96
N PHE A 143 -7.13 0.27 14.98
CA PHE A 143 -6.89 0.96 16.26
C PHE A 143 -5.68 0.38 17.01
N LYS A 144 -5.59 -0.96 17.12
CA LYS A 144 -4.48 -1.62 17.84
C LYS A 144 -3.12 -1.32 17.22
N VAL A 145 -3.05 -1.20 15.91
CA VAL A 145 -1.81 -0.92 15.19
C VAL A 145 -1.62 0.56 14.88
N SER A 146 -2.57 1.41 15.30
CA SER A 146 -2.51 2.87 15.15
C SER A 146 -2.12 3.32 13.73
N ILE A 147 -2.75 2.71 12.70
CA ILE A 147 -2.35 2.94 11.30
C ILE A 147 -3.06 4.14 10.66
N GLU A 148 -4.25 4.50 11.13
CA GLU A 148 -5.02 5.56 10.48
C GLU A 148 -4.37 6.94 10.65
N ARG A 149 -4.38 7.71 9.56
CA ARG A 149 -3.89 9.08 9.45
C ARG A 149 -4.90 9.91 8.68
N GLU A 150 -4.65 11.21 8.53
CA GLU A 150 -5.53 12.11 7.78
C GLU A 150 -5.84 11.56 6.38
N ASN A 151 -4.82 11.22 5.63
CA ASN A 151 -4.90 10.76 4.24
C ASN A 151 -4.94 9.23 4.09
N PHE A 152 -4.80 8.45 5.17
CA PHE A 152 -4.72 7.00 5.14
C PHE A 152 -5.72 6.37 6.09
N LYS A 153 -6.68 5.63 5.55
CA LYS A 153 -7.78 5.05 6.31
C LYS A 153 -7.77 3.52 6.24
N ALA A 154 -8.56 2.89 7.09
CA ALA A 154 -8.73 1.45 7.06
C ALA A 154 -10.14 1.05 6.65
N ILE A 155 -10.25 -0.08 5.95
CA ILE A 155 -11.50 -0.82 5.78
C ILE A 155 -11.35 -2.10 6.58
N GLN A 156 -12.23 -2.32 7.55
CA GLN A 156 -12.25 -3.55 8.33
C GLN A 156 -13.46 -4.41 7.94
N ALA A 157 -13.20 -5.71 7.75
CA ALA A 157 -14.22 -6.71 7.52
C ALA A 157 -13.97 -7.91 8.45
N PRO A 158 -15.00 -8.65 8.88
CA PRO A 158 -14.81 -9.87 9.68
C PRO A 158 -13.92 -10.90 8.96
N GLU A 159 -14.08 -11.01 7.66
CA GLU A 159 -13.27 -11.83 6.76
C GLU A 159 -12.98 -11.02 5.50
N LEU A 160 -11.73 -10.99 5.06
CA LEU A 160 -11.35 -10.24 3.85
C LEU A 160 -11.99 -10.83 2.58
N SER A 161 -12.32 -12.12 2.58
CA SER A 161 -13.07 -12.77 1.49
C SER A 161 -14.51 -12.24 1.34
N LYS A 162 -15.06 -11.57 2.36
CA LYS A 162 -16.40 -10.94 2.31
C LYS A 162 -16.36 -9.45 1.96
N LEU A 163 -15.16 -8.86 1.84
CA LEU A 163 -14.99 -7.48 1.40
C LEU A 163 -14.92 -7.46 -0.13
N SER A 164 -15.96 -6.97 -0.78
CA SER A 164 -16.01 -6.95 -2.25
C SER A 164 -15.08 -5.91 -2.87
N ALA A 165 -14.72 -6.12 -4.15
CA ALA A 165 -13.91 -5.18 -4.93
C ALA A 165 -14.63 -3.83 -5.13
N GLU A 166 -15.95 -3.86 -5.30
CA GLU A 166 -16.78 -2.66 -5.44
C GLU A 166 -16.64 -1.73 -4.25
N LYS A 167 -16.74 -2.26 -3.03
CA LYS A 167 -16.63 -1.46 -1.80
C LYS A 167 -15.25 -0.82 -1.64
N VAL A 168 -14.19 -1.56 -2.02
CA VAL A 168 -12.83 -1.03 -2.02
C VAL A 168 -12.66 0.03 -3.11
N PHE A 169 -13.21 -0.20 -4.30
CA PHE A 169 -13.20 0.76 -5.41
C PHE A 169 -13.97 2.03 -5.07
N GLU A 170 -15.16 1.96 -4.48
CA GLU A 170 -15.94 3.12 -4.04
C GLU A 170 -15.14 4.00 -3.09
N ARG A 171 -14.44 3.39 -2.13
CA ARG A 171 -13.60 4.12 -1.19
C ARG A 171 -12.38 4.76 -1.87
N LEU A 172 -11.75 4.06 -2.80
CA LEU A 172 -10.65 4.58 -3.61
C LEU A 172 -11.11 5.76 -4.46
N SER A 173 -12.17 5.60 -5.25
CA SER A 173 -12.67 6.63 -6.16
C SER A 173 -13.11 7.90 -5.45
N SER A 174 -13.78 7.79 -4.30
CA SER A 174 -14.18 8.95 -3.48
C SER A 174 -13.01 9.71 -2.84
N SER A 175 -11.81 9.14 -2.84
CA SER A 175 -10.61 9.71 -2.21
C SER A 175 -9.61 10.27 -3.23
N ILE A 176 -9.67 9.82 -4.49
CA ILE A 176 -8.77 10.30 -5.56
C ILE A 176 -9.27 11.62 -6.15
N PHE A 177 -10.56 11.83 -6.19
CA PHE A 177 -11.22 13.03 -6.69
C PHE A 177 -11.76 13.88 -5.54
#